data_ff828be4084f63f97c2a31e6e6a86222
#
_entry.id   ff828be4084f63f97c2a31e6e6a86222
#
_cell.length_a   1.000
_cell.length_b   1.000
_cell.length_c   1.000
_cell.angle_alpha   90.00
_cell.angle_beta   90.00
_cell.angle_gamma   90.00
#
_symmetry.space_group_name_H-M   'P 1'
#
loop_
_entity.id
_entity.type
_entity.pdbx_description
1 polymer ?
#
loop_
_entity_poly.entity_id
_entity_poly.type
_entity_poly.pdbx_seq_one_letter_code
_entity_poly.pdbx_strand_id
1 'polypeptide(L)'
;KMAVIIKDLMNGNKNLPDGFEEEAVGHNAIAAGFQGQRQWTDFYPNGDFAEAMLNTSFDWNGAREPYILATENDVLNGLGMLFMKLLTNRAQMFADVRTYWSGEAIKRVTGYDIEGVAKEADGVIHLINSGACCLDANAEARDADGNQVMKPWYEVTQEDQDAIMAATTWNAADNGYFRGGGFSSRFETTATMPATMIRLNLVKGLGPVMQIAEGFTAVSYTHLTLPTNREV
;
A
#
# COMPACT_ATOMS: atom_id res chain seq x y z
N LYS A 1 9.87 -15.00 -5.83
CA LYS A 1 9.08 -16.25 -6.01
C LYS A 1 7.64 -16.07 -5.53
N MET A 2 7.39 -15.58 -4.29
CA MET A 2 6.03 -15.42 -3.74
C MET A 2 5.12 -14.62 -4.69
N ALA A 3 5.54 -13.44 -5.16
CA ALA A 3 4.74 -12.64 -6.09
C ALA A 3 4.37 -13.40 -7.38
N VAL A 4 5.28 -14.23 -7.92
CA VAL A 4 4.99 -15.05 -9.10
C VAL A 4 3.97 -16.12 -8.77
N ILE A 5 4.14 -16.83 -7.66
CA ILE A 5 3.18 -17.86 -7.21
C ILE A 5 1.79 -17.28 -7.01
N ILE A 6 1.69 -16.11 -6.41
CA ILE A 6 0.39 -15.42 -6.21
C ILE A 6 -0.24 -15.07 -7.55
N LYS A 7 0.54 -14.54 -8.52
CA LYS A 7 0.04 -14.28 -9.88
C LYS A 7 -0.49 -15.56 -10.53
N ASP A 8 0.24 -16.65 -10.41
CA ASP A 8 -0.17 -17.93 -10.96
C ASP A 8 -1.45 -18.45 -10.29
N LEU A 9 -1.54 -18.36 -8.97
CA LEU A 9 -2.77 -18.70 -8.23
C LEU A 9 -3.96 -17.84 -8.64
N MET A 10 -3.76 -16.55 -8.85
CA MET A 10 -4.85 -15.65 -9.25
C MET A 10 -5.28 -15.89 -10.71
N ASN A 11 -4.34 -15.97 -11.63
CA ASN A 11 -4.61 -15.91 -13.07
C ASN A 11 -4.50 -17.25 -13.78
N GLY A 12 -3.83 -18.22 -13.15
CA GLY A 12 -3.35 -19.45 -13.80
C GLY A 12 -2.03 -19.25 -14.54
N ASN A 13 -1.39 -20.37 -14.88
CA ASN A 13 -0.14 -20.40 -15.64
C ASN A 13 -0.10 -21.62 -16.55
N LYS A 14 -0.35 -21.42 -17.83
CA LYS A 14 -0.38 -22.48 -18.85
C LYS A 14 0.99 -23.12 -19.13
N ASN A 15 2.07 -22.55 -18.58
CA ASN A 15 3.42 -23.05 -18.76
C ASN A 15 3.89 -23.96 -17.61
N LEU A 16 3.00 -24.29 -16.67
CA LEU A 16 3.32 -25.26 -15.63
C LEU A 16 3.53 -26.65 -16.24
N PRO A 17 4.44 -27.49 -15.67
CA PRO A 17 4.63 -28.83 -16.11
C PRO A 17 3.39 -29.71 -15.96
N ASP A 18 3.36 -30.84 -16.67
CA ASP A 18 2.33 -31.86 -16.49
C ASP A 18 2.26 -32.32 -15.02
N GLY A 19 1.05 -32.54 -14.51
CA GLY A 19 0.79 -32.87 -13.12
C GLY A 19 0.40 -31.65 -12.25
N PHE A 20 0.33 -30.45 -12.84
CA PHE A 20 -0.11 -29.22 -12.20
C PHE A 20 -1.31 -28.59 -12.95
N GLU A 21 -2.19 -29.40 -13.49
CA GLU A 21 -3.29 -28.95 -14.34
C GLU A 21 -4.28 -28.07 -13.59
N GLU A 22 -4.50 -28.34 -12.31
CA GLU A 22 -5.40 -27.57 -11.47
C GLU A 22 -4.81 -26.18 -11.17
N GLU A 23 -3.54 -26.12 -10.80
CA GLU A 23 -2.81 -24.87 -10.55
C GLU A 23 -2.64 -24.05 -11.84
N ALA A 24 -2.54 -24.73 -12.99
CA ALA A 24 -2.42 -24.05 -14.29
C ALA A 24 -3.68 -23.26 -14.68
N VAL A 25 -4.86 -23.65 -14.19
CA VAL A 25 -6.13 -22.89 -14.38
C VAL A 25 -6.16 -21.66 -13.52
N GLY A 26 -5.63 -21.70 -12.30
CA GLY A 26 -5.75 -20.63 -11.30
C GLY A 26 -7.18 -20.44 -10.78
N HIS A 27 -7.39 -19.39 -10.01
CA HIS A 27 -8.66 -19.11 -9.36
C HIS A 27 -9.50 -18.04 -10.06
N ASN A 28 -9.01 -17.45 -11.15
CA ASN A 28 -9.61 -16.28 -11.81
C ASN A 28 -9.95 -15.17 -10.78
N ALA A 29 -9.00 -14.92 -9.88
CA ALA A 29 -9.19 -14.03 -8.73
C ALA A 29 -8.82 -12.59 -9.09
N ILE A 30 -9.67 -11.64 -8.71
CA ILE A 30 -9.46 -10.19 -8.90
C ILE A 30 -8.83 -9.51 -7.67
N ALA A 31 -8.85 -10.19 -6.54
CA ALA A 31 -8.20 -9.76 -5.31
C ALA A 31 -7.76 -10.98 -4.51
N ALA A 32 -6.75 -10.81 -3.67
CA ALA A 32 -6.23 -11.82 -2.78
C ALA A 32 -5.68 -11.18 -1.49
N GLY A 33 -5.22 -11.99 -0.56
CA GLY A 33 -4.56 -11.53 0.66
C GLY A 33 -3.93 -12.69 1.41
N PHE A 34 -2.94 -12.37 2.24
CA PHE A 34 -2.34 -13.34 3.13
C PHE A 34 -3.13 -13.43 4.43
N GLN A 35 -3.56 -14.61 4.82
CA GLN A 35 -4.29 -14.79 6.05
C GLN A 35 -3.35 -14.68 7.27
N GLY A 36 -3.38 -13.55 7.93
CA GLY A 36 -2.62 -13.24 9.12
C GLY A 36 -1.12 -13.03 8.85
N GLN A 37 -0.46 -12.32 9.74
CA GLN A 37 0.96 -12.03 9.58
C GLN A 37 1.85 -13.11 10.18
N ARG A 38 1.42 -13.79 11.24
CA ARG A 38 2.31 -14.53 12.11
C ARG A 38 2.39 -16.02 11.86
N GLN A 39 1.34 -16.65 11.41
CA GLN A 39 1.28 -18.12 11.35
C GLN A 39 2.30 -18.76 10.42
N TRP A 40 2.70 -18.06 9.38
CA TRP A 40 3.66 -18.56 8.39
C TRP A 40 4.99 -17.81 8.40
N THR A 41 5.05 -16.58 8.91
CA THR A 41 6.28 -15.78 9.00
C THR A 41 7.31 -16.30 10.00
N ASP A 42 6.94 -17.27 10.85
CA ASP A 42 7.91 -18.00 11.65
C ASP A 42 8.81 -18.91 10.82
N PHE A 43 8.38 -19.32 9.62
CA PHE A 43 9.09 -20.26 8.75
C PHE A 43 9.39 -19.72 7.36
N TYR A 44 8.59 -18.79 6.86
CA TYR A 44 8.67 -18.22 5.51
C TYR A 44 8.81 -16.70 5.58
N PRO A 45 9.39 -16.08 4.54
CA PRO A 45 9.45 -14.62 4.45
C PRO A 45 8.06 -14.00 4.56
N ASN A 46 7.99 -12.80 5.13
CA ASN A 46 6.73 -12.04 5.18
C ASN A 46 6.18 -11.72 3.77
N GLY A 47 4.92 -11.31 3.70
CA GLY A 47 4.23 -11.00 2.46
C GLY A 47 4.53 -9.63 1.87
N ASP A 48 5.14 -8.73 2.63
CA ASP A 48 5.26 -7.30 2.33
C ASP A 48 5.81 -7.01 0.93
N PHE A 49 6.89 -7.69 0.55
CA PHE A 49 7.46 -7.52 -0.79
C PHE A 49 6.47 -7.93 -1.89
N ALA A 50 5.79 -9.05 -1.71
CA ALA A 50 4.84 -9.55 -2.69
C ALA A 50 3.61 -8.66 -2.80
N GLU A 51 3.09 -8.18 -1.67
CA GLU A 51 1.97 -7.25 -1.61
C GLU A 51 2.35 -5.90 -2.24
N ALA A 52 3.49 -5.32 -1.86
CA ALA A 52 3.97 -4.07 -2.43
C ALA A 52 4.11 -4.17 -3.95
N MET A 53 4.78 -5.19 -4.46
CA MET A 53 5.00 -5.38 -5.89
C MET A 53 3.71 -5.66 -6.65
N LEU A 54 2.80 -6.45 -6.14
CA LEU A 54 1.56 -6.79 -6.85
C LEU A 54 0.54 -5.66 -6.81
N ASN A 55 0.48 -4.87 -5.75
CA ASN A 55 -0.35 -3.67 -5.68
C ASN A 55 0.19 -2.50 -6.52
N THR A 56 1.45 -2.54 -6.94
CA THR A 56 2.10 -1.53 -7.78
C THR A 56 1.63 -1.65 -9.24
N SER A 57 1.62 -0.56 -9.98
CA SER A 57 1.19 -0.47 -11.39
C SER A 57 2.21 -0.97 -12.40
N PHE A 58 3.35 -1.50 -11.97
CA PHE A 58 4.39 -2.08 -12.82
C PHE A 58 5.09 -3.23 -12.12
N ASP A 59 5.82 -4.03 -12.90
CA ASP A 59 6.74 -5.04 -12.39
C ASP A 59 7.96 -5.14 -13.34
N TRP A 60 8.75 -6.22 -13.22
CA TRP A 60 9.93 -6.45 -14.05
C TRP A 60 9.66 -6.58 -15.56
N ASN A 61 8.40 -6.65 -15.98
CA ASN A 61 7.97 -6.65 -17.38
C ASN A 61 7.48 -5.27 -17.85
N GLY A 62 7.50 -4.26 -16.99
CA GLY A 62 7.00 -2.91 -17.26
C GLY A 62 5.64 -2.62 -16.65
N ALA A 63 5.00 -1.54 -17.11
CA ALA A 63 3.70 -1.11 -16.62
C ALA A 63 2.60 -2.16 -16.86
N ARG A 64 1.74 -2.33 -15.88
CA ARG A 64 0.61 -3.25 -15.91
C ARG A 64 -0.50 -2.82 -14.97
N GLU A 65 -1.68 -3.33 -15.20
CA GLU A 65 -2.78 -3.19 -14.26
C GLU A 65 -2.39 -3.76 -12.88
N PRO A 66 -2.52 -2.95 -11.79
CA PRO A 66 -2.20 -3.43 -10.45
C PRO A 66 -3.16 -4.52 -10.00
N TYR A 67 -2.63 -5.50 -9.30
CA TYR A 67 -3.43 -6.47 -8.55
C TYR A 67 -3.96 -5.83 -7.27
N ILE A 68 -4.86 -6.51 -6.60
CA ILE A 68 -5.32 -6.13 -5.26
C ILE A 68 -4.92 -7.24 -4.29
N LEU A 69 -3.95 -6.93 -3.45
CA LEU A 69 -3.58 -7.76 -2.31
C LEU A 69 -3.83 -7.00 -1.02
N ALA A 70 -4.80 -7.45 -0.24
CA ALA A 70 -5.13 -6.86 1.04
C ALA A 70 -4.21 -7.42 2.13
N THR A 71 -3.53 -6.53 2.84
CA THR A 71 -2.68 -6.89 3.97
C THR A 71 -3.52 -7.61 5.03
N GLU A 72 -2.97 -8.67 5.61
CA GLU A 72 -3.64 -9.53 6.62
C GLU A 72 -4.99 -10.11 6.15
N ASN A 73 -5.24 -10.11 4.85
CA ASN A 73 -6.51 -10.54 4.27
C ASN A 73 -7.72 -9.75 4.79
N ASP A 74 -7.56 -8.44 5.06
CA ASP A 74 -8.70 -7.56 5.37
C ASP A 74 -9.59 -7.40 4.12
N VAL A 75 -10.59 -8.25 4.02
CA VAL A 75 -11.49 -8.33 2.86
C VAL A 75 -12.23 -7.01 2.64
N LEU A 76 -12.64 -6.32 3.70
CA LEU A 76 -13.37 -5.05 3.55
C LEU A 76 -12.48 -3.95 3.00
N ASN A 77 -11.23 -3.89 3.42
CA ASN A 77 -10.24 -2.99 2.82
C ASN A 77 -9.90 -3.40 1.38
N GLY A 78 -9.72 -4.70 1.14
CA GLY A 78 -9.48 -5.23 -0.21
C GLY A 78 -10.60 -4.88 -1.20
N LEU A 79 -11.86 -4.94 -0.76
CA LEU A 79 -13.01 -4.48 -1.56
C LEU A 79 -12.95 -2.97 -1.82
N GLY A 80 -12.58 -2.18 -0.80
CA GLY A 80 -12.35 -0.75 -0.97
C GLY A 80 -11.28 -0.45 -2.02
N MET A 81 -10.12 -1.11 -1.91
CA MET A 81 -9.04 -1.00 -2.90
C MET A 81 -9.52 -1.39 -4.30
N LEU A 82 -10.27 -2.49 -4.44
CA LEU A 82 -10.81 -2.92 -5.71
C LEU A 82 -11.74 -1.88 -6.33
N PHE A 83 -12.67 -1.33 -5.56
CA PHE A 83 -13.59 -0.30 -6.05
C PHE A 83 -12.85 0.94 -6.53
N MET A 84 -11.89 1.43 -5.75
CA MET A 84 -11.11 2.60 -6.13
C MET A 84 -10.20 2.33 -7.33
N LYS A 85 -9.59 1.15 -7.42
CA LYS A 85 -8.84 0.74 -8.61
C LYS A 85 -9.72 0.78 -9.88
N LEU A 86 -10.92 0.20 -9.82
CA LEU A 86 -11.84 0.16 -10.96
C LEU A 86 -12.34 1.55 -11.36
N LEU A 87 -12.50 2.46 -10.40
CA LEU A 87 -12.94 3.83 -10.66
C LEU A 87 -11.81 4.72 -11.21
N THR A 88 -10.58 4.51 -10.74
CA THR A 88 -9.47 5.43 -11.02
C THR A 88 -8.40 4.86 -11.94
N ASN A 89 -8.39 3.56 -12.18
CA ASN A 89 -7.34 2.82 -12.87
C ASN A 89 -5.93 3.01 -12.26
N ARG A 90 -5.86 3.34 -10.96
CA ARG A 90 -4.61 3.57 -10.24
C ARG A 90 -4.30 2.44 -9.29
N ALA A 91 -3.03 2.30 -8.95
CA ALA A 91 -2.60 1.53 -7.80
C ALA A 91 -3.29 2.07 -6.52
N GLN A 92 -3.50 1.21 -5.53
CA GLN A 92 -4.22 1.56 -4.32
C GLN A 92 -3.34 1.32 -3.09
N MET A 93 -3.35 2.29 -2.17
CA MET A 93 -2.71 2.14 -0.87
C MET A 93 -3.63 1.38 0.08
N PHE A 94 -3.08 0.33 0.71
CA PHE A 94 -3.67 -0.22 1.92
C PHE A 94 -3.05 0.49 3.12
N ALA A 95 -3.85 0.97 4.06
CA ALA A 95 -3.34 1.57 5.27
C ALA A 95 -4.31 1.43 6.44
N ASP A 96 -3.76 1.27 7.63
CA ASP A 96 -4.50 1.31 8.89
C ASP A 96 -4.54 2.72 9.45
N VAL A 97 -5.71 3.15 9.91
CA VAL A 97 -5.83 4.37 10.71
C VAL A 97 -5.35 4.07 12.12
N ARG A 98 -4.23 4.68 12.52
CA ARG A 98 -3.66 4.47 13.85
C ARG A 98 -4.12 5.50 14.86
N THR A 99 -4.12 6.77 14.47
CA THR A 99 -4.53 7.83 15.38
C THR A 99 -4.80 9.13 14.63
N TYR A 100 -5.41 10.06 15.35
CA TYR A 100 -5.50 11.46 14.96
C TYR A 100 -4.57 12.28 15.88
N TRP A 101 -3.74 13.10 15.27
CA TRP A 101 -2.86 14.02 15.95
C TRP A 101 -3.43 15.44 15.83
N SER A 102 -3.92 16.02 16.95
CA SER A 102 -4.33 17.42 16.96
C SER A 102 -3.10 18.33 16.82
N GLY A 103 -3.32 19.55 16.33
CA GLY A 103 -2.26 20.55 16.23
C GLY A 103 -1.52 20.79 17.56
N GLU A 104 -2.27 20.80 18.68
CA GLU A 104 -1.68 20.89 20.02
C GLU A 104 -0.78 19.70 20.36
N ALA A 105 -1.21 18.48 20.03
CA ALA A 105 -0.42 17.28 20.29
C ALA A 105 0.88 17.28 19.46
N ILE A 106 0.80 17.68 18.20
CA ILE A 106 1.96 17.83 17.33
C ILE A 106 2.93 18.85 17.91
N LYS A 107 2.46 20.04 18.25
CA LYS A 107 3.29 21.10 18.85
C LYS A 107 3.98 20.63 20.13
N ARG A 108 3.25 19.96 21.02
CA ARG A 108 3.80 19.47 22.29
C ARG A 108 4.92 18.47 22.10
N VAL A 109 4.82 17.60 21.08
CA VAL A 109 5.80 16.51 20.83
C VAL A 109 6.96 16.98 19.99
N THR A 110 6.72 17.85 19.01
CA THR A 110 7.70 18.21 17.98
C THR A 110 8.27 19.61 18.14
N GLY A 111 7.53 20.49 18.86
CA GLY A 111 7.83 21.91 18.93
C GLY A 111 7.33 22.74 17.74
N TYR A 112 6.79 22.09 16.70
CA TYR A 112 6.30 22.76 15.48
C TYR A 112 4.80 23.04 15.53
N ASP A 113 4.41 24.21 15.03
CA ASP A 113 3.01 24.51 14.72
C ASP A 113 2.63 23.92 13.37
N ILE A 114 1.43 23.34 13.28
CA ILE A 114 0.90 22.86 12.00
C ILE A 114 0.53 24.05 11.12
N GLU A 115 0.71 23.89 9.81
CA GLU A 115 0.45 24.91 8.81
C GLU A 115 -0.41 24.38 7.66
N GLY A 116 -0.86 25.26 6.77
CA GLY A 116 -1.60 24.89 5.55
C GLY A 116 -2.83 24.04 5.85
N VAL A 117 -3.05 23.02 5.05
CA VAL A 117 -4.24 22.15 5.14
C VAL A 117 -4.33 21.44 6.49
N ALA A 118 -3.21 21.05 7.10
CA ALA A 118 -3.22 20.44 8.42
C ALA A 118 -3.74 21.39 9.51
N LYS A 119 -3.46 22.70 9.36
CA LYS A 119 -4.00 23.73 10.28
C LYS A 119 -5.49 23.94 10.07
N GLU A 120 -5.95 23.95 8.84
CA GLU A 120 -7.38 24.06 8.52
C GLU A 120 -8.18 22.86 9.06
N ALA A 121 -7.60 21.67 9.02
CA ALA A 121 -8.17 20.44 9.57
C ALA A 121 -7.95 20.27 11.08
N ASP A 122 -7.24 21.20 11.73
CA ASP A 122 -6.84 21.15 13.14
C ASP A 122 -6.02 19.90 13.51
N GLY A 123 -5.35 19.28 12.54
CA GLY A 123 -4.54 18.12 12.80
C GLY A 123 -4.32 17.22 11.58
N VAL A 124 -3.82 16.02 11.85
CA VAL A 124 -3.52 15.01 10.82
C VAL A 124 -4.00 13.63 11.26
N ILE A 125 -4.45 12.83 10.30
CA ILE A 125 -4.71 11.41 10.51
C ILE A 125 -3.42 10.65 10.23
N HIS A 126 -2.97 9.88 11.22
CA HIS A 126 -1.83 9.01 11.07
C HIS A 126 -2.27 7.68 10.47
N LEU A 127 -1.80 7.39 9.28
CA LEU A 127 -1.96 6.13 8.60
C LEU A 127 -0.65 5.35 8.67
N ILE A 128 -0.73 4.03 8.74
CA ILE A 128 0.42 3.15 8.67
C ILE A 128 0.14 1.97 7.75
N ASN A 129 1.14 1.61 6.99
CA ASN A 129 1.27 0.30 6.35
C ASN A 129 2.65 -0.24 6.71
N SER A 130 2.75 -1.51 7.03
CA SER A 130 3.98 -2.16 7.50
C SER A 130 4.99 -2.49 6.40
N GLY A 131 4.95 -1.78 5.28
CA GLY A 131 5.88 -1.96 4.16
C GLY A 131 5.31 -2.78 3.00
N ALA A 132 4.01 -3.06 3.02
CA ALA A 132 3.27 -3.73 1.95
C ALA A 132 2.55 -2.74 1.01
N CYS A 133 2.84 -1.44 1.12
CA CYS A 133 2.21 -0.40 0.30
C CYS A 133 2.71 -0.45 -1.15
N CYS A 134 1.81 -0.18 -2.11
CA CYS A 134 2.21 -0.05 -3.52
C CYS A 134 3.26 1.06 -3.69
N LEU A 135 4.23 0.85 -4.57
CA LEU A 135 5.34 1.77 -4.75
C LEU A 135 4.91 3.11 -5.37
N ASP A 136 3.87 3.09 -6.19
CA ASP A 136 3.25 4.30 -6.77
C ASP A 136 2.88 5.35 -5.71
N ALA A 137 2.69 4.91 -4.47
CA ALA A 137 2.29 5.78 -3.36
C ALA A 137 3.38 6.78 -2.92
N ASN A 138 4.63 6.64 -3.38
CA ASN A 138 5.63 7.68 -3.20
C ASN A 138 5.35 8.91 -4.10
N ALA A 139 4.50 8.73 -5.13
CA ALA A 139 4.07 9.77 -6.07
C ALA A 139 5.22 10.48 -6.80
N GLU A 140 6.29 9.76 -7.14
CA GLU A 140 7.38 10.31 -7.95
C GLU A 140 7.02 10.44 -9.44
N ALA A 141 5.94 9.78 -9.90
CA ALA A 141 5.40 10.00 -11.22
C ALA A 141 4.85 11.44 -11.37
N ARG A 142 4.93 11.99 -12.58
CA ARG A 142 4.50 13.36 -12.84
C ARG A 142 3.43 13.44 -13.91
N ASP A 143 2.41 14.29 -13.67
CA ASP A 143 1.40 14.61 -14.66
C ASP A 143 1.96 15.55 -15.75
N ALA A 144 1.09 15.94 -16.69
CA ALA A 144 1.46 16.82 -17.79
C ALA A 144 1.89 18.24 -17.33
N ASP A 145 1.45 18.66 -16.16
CA ASP A 145 1.78 19.96 -15.55
C ASP A 145 3.02 19.86 -14.64
N GLY A 146 3.59 18.66 -14.50
CA GLY A 146 4.79 18.39 -13.69
C GLY A 146 4.51 18.17 -12.22
N ASN A 147 3.24 18.06 -11.80
CA ASN A 147 2.88 17.76 -10.43
C ASN A 147 3.13 16.28 -10.10
N GLN A 148 3.56 16.01 -8.89
CA GLN A 148 3.72 14.66 -8.37
C GLN A 148 2.35 14.02 -8.12
N VAL A 149 2.11 12.86 -8.72
CA VAL A 149 0.81 12.17 -8.67
C VAL A 149 0.97 10.65 -8.73
N MET A 150 -0.07 9.95 -8.33
CA MET A 150 -0.26 8.54 -8.71
C MET A 150 -1.00 8.50 -10.05
N LYS A 151 -0.34 8.05 -11.12
CA LYS A 151 -0.95 7.96 -12.46
C LYS A 151 -1.88 6.76 -12.60
N PRO A 152 -2.87 6.83 -13.54
CA PRO A 152 -3.48 5.61 -14.06
C PRO A 152 -2.40 4.67 -14.61
N TRP A 153 -2.54 3.37 -14.37
CA TRP A 153 -1.48 2.39 -14.67
C TRP A 153 -1.02 2.41 -16.14
N TYR A 154 -1.94 2.68 -17.08
CA TYR A 154 -1.63 2.74 -18.51
C TYR A 154 -0.91 4.04 -18.95
N GLU A 155 -0.78 5.01 -18.05
CA GLU A 155 -0.01 6.26 -18.27
C GLU A 155 1.36 6.23 -17.60
N VAL A 156 1.68 5.16 -16.86
CA VAL A 156 2.97 5.03 -16.16
C VAL A 156 4.06 4.71 -17.18
N THR A 157 4.97 5.64 -17.37
CA THR A 157 6.10 5.53 -18.30
C THR A 157 7.29 4.80 -17.66
N GLN A 158 8.31 4.49 -18.45
CA GLN A 158 9.53 3.91 -17.90
C GLN A 158 10.25 4.91 -16.98
N GLU A 159 10.24 6.20 -17.31
CA GLU A 159 10.81 7.24 -16.47
C GLU A 159 10.11 7.33 -15.12
N ASP A 160 8.78 7.19 -15.08
CA ASP A 160 8.02 7.14 -13.83
C ASP A 160 8.43 5.91 -12.99
N GLN A 161 8.53 4.74 -13.61
CA GLN A 161 8.96 3.51 -12.93
C GLN A 161 10.35 3.66 -12.32
N ASP A 162 11.29 4.22 -13.09
CA ASP A 162 12.66 4.45 -12.64
C ASP A 162 12.71 5.45 -11.46
N ALA A 163 11.92 6.53 -11.51
CA ALA A 163 11.82 7.50 -10.43
C ALA A 163 11.21 6.89 -9.15
N ILE A 164 10.10 6.15 -9.29
CA ILE A 164 9.44 5.45 -8.19
C ILE A 164 10.40 4.44 -7.55
N MET A 165 11.11 3.66 -8.34
CA MET A 165 12.10 2.70 -7.83
C MET A 165 13.29 3.38 -7.16
N ALA A 166 13.78 4.48 -7.69
CA ALA A 166 14.89 5.24 -7.10
C ALA A 166 14.55 5.84 -5.73
N ALA A 167 13.29 6.24 -5.53
CA ALA A 167 12.79 6.77 -4.27
C ALA A 167 12.42 5.66 -3.24
N THR A 168 12.43 4.40 -3.65
CA THR A 168 12.06 3.28 -2.79
C THR A 168 13.31 2.59 -2.26
N THR A 169 13.35 2.34 -0.96
CA THR A 169 14.33 1.48 -0.30
C THR A 169 13.67 0.21 0.22
N TRP A 170 14.47 -0.83 0.40
CA TRP A 170 14.00 -2.13 0.90
C TRP A 170 14.70 -2.45 2.20
N ASN A 171 13.92 -2.57 3.27
CA ASN A 171 14.44 -2.93 4.59
C ASN A 171 14.24 -4.44 4.81
N ALA A 172 15.31 -5.11 5.25
CA ALA A 172 15.20 -6.49 5.70
C ALA A 172 14.31 -6.56 6.96
N ALA A 173 13.44 -7.56 7.01
CA ALA A 173 12.62 -7.81 8.18
C ALA A 173 13.49 -8.20 9.37
N ASP A 174 13.13 -7.69 10.55
CA ASP A 174 13.81 -8.04 11.78
C ASP A 174 13.59 -9.51 12.12
N ASN A 175 14.69 -10.21 12.36
CA ASN A 175 14.67 -11.62 12.77
C ASN A 175 14.01 -11.86 14.15
N GLY A 176 13.77 -10.81 14.92
CA GLY A 176 13.10 -10.91 16.21
C GLY A 176 11.59 -11.19 16.08
N TYR A 177 10.92 -10.50 15.18
CA TYR A 177 9.47 -10.59 15.00
C TYR A 177 9.08 -11.50 13.81
N PHE A 178 9.77 -11.37 12.69
CA PHE A 178 9.55 -12.18 11.49
C PHE A 178 10.72 -13.14 11.27
N ARG A 179 10.69 -14.28 11.93
CA ARG A 179 11.81 -15.27 11.89
C ARG A 179 12.13 -15.78 10.49
N GLY A 180 11.13 -15.83 9.62
CA GLY A 180 11.30 -16.17 8.21
C GLY A 180 11.97 -15.08 7.37
N GLY A 181 12.21 -13.90 7.95
CA GLY A 181 12.78 -12.75 7.27
C GLY A 181 11.82 -12.09 6.27
N GLY A 182 12.35 -11.60 5.17
CA GLY A 182 11.62 -10.90 4.11
C GLY A 182 12.12 -9.48 3.92
N PHE A 183 11.42 -8.73 3.09
CA PHE A 183 11.72 -7.33 2.82
C PHE A 183 10.45 -6.51 2.81
N SER A 184 10.53 -5.32 3.38
CA SER A 184 9.45 -4.33 3.37
C SER A 184 9.90 -3.10 2.59
N SER A 185 9.01 -2.51 1.81
CA SER A 185 9.29 -1.25 1.12
C SER A 185 9.32 -0.10 2.12
N ARG A 186 10.16 0.88 1.82
CA ARG A 186 10.23 2.13 2.55
C ARG A 186 10.42 3.27 1.57
N PHE A 187 9.53 4.25 1.63
CA PHE A 187 9.57 5.49 0.87
C PHE A 187 8.83 6.60 1.61
N GLU A 188 8.96 7.81 1.15
CA GLU A 188 8.18 8.95 1.63
C GLU A 188 7.14 9.30 0.56
N THR A 189 5.89 9.49 0.96
CA THR A 189 4.84 9.98 0.06
C THR A 189 4.99 11.49 -0.10
N THR A 190 4.91 11.96 -1.35
CA THR A 190 4.89 13.39 -1.65
C THR A 190 3.81 14.12 -0.84
N ALA A 191 4.19 15.28 -0.28
CA ALA A 191 3.29 16.13 0.45
C ALA A 191 2.28 16.84 -0.46
N THR A 192 1.14 17.22 0.09
CA THR A 192 0.07 17.98 -0.59
C THR A 192 -0.57 17.28 -1.79
N MET A 193 -0.32 15.99 -1.97
CA MET A 193 -1.01 15.18 -2.96
C MET A 193 -2.47 14.96 -2.54
N PRO A 194 -3.46 15.26 -3.41
CA PRO A 194 -4.85 14.94 -3.14
C PRO A 194 -5.04 13.43 -2.93
N ALA A 195 -5.78 13.07 -1.90
CA ALA A 195 -6.04 11.68 -1.55
C ALA A 195 -7.50 11.48 -1.14
N THR A 196 -8.10 10.40 -1.63
CA THR A 196 -9.42 9.94 -1.17
C THR A 196 -9.22 8.67 -0.37
N MET A 197 -9.65 8.69 0.87
CA MET A 197 -9.64 7.52 1.75
C MET A 197 -11.04 6.94 1.82
N ILE A 198 -11.16 5.63 1.69
CA ILE A 198 -12.42 4.93 1.87
C ILE A 198 -12.28 3.79 2.87
N ARG A 199 -13.35 3.53 3.60
CA ARG A 199 -13.48 2.36 4.47
C ARG A 199 -14.86 1.75 4.30
N LEU A 200 -14.90 0.47 3.97
CA LEU A 200 -16.13 -0.31 3.95
C LEU A 200 -16.33 -0.97 5.33
N ASN A 201 -17.51 -0.80 5.90
CA ASN A 201 -17.87 -1.38 7.19
C ASN A 201 -19.20 -2.15 7.06
N LEU A 202 -19.32 -3.24 7.81
CA LEU A 202 -20.58 -3.93 8.01
C LEU A 202 -21.22 -3.43 9.30
N VAL A 203 -22.29 -2.65 9.19
CA VAL A 203 -22.99 -2.08 10.35
C VAL A 203 -24.21 -2.94 10.67
N LYS A 204 -24.27 -3.43 11.90
CA LYS A 204 -25.39 -4.27 12.36
C LYS A 204 -26.72 -3.56 12.19
N GLY A 205 -27.64 -4.19 11.47
CA GLY A 205 -28.97 -3.66 11.20
C GLY A 205 -29.07 -2.69 10.01
N LEU A 206 -27.94 -2.26 9.44
CA LEU A 206 -27.92 -1.38 8.27
C LEU A 206 -27.28 -2.05 7.04
N GLY A 207 -26.32 -2.95 7.25
CA GLY A 207 -25.58 -3.61 6.17
C GLY A 207 -24.24 -2.93 5.86
N PRO A 208 -23.74 -3.03 4.62
CA PRO A 208 -22.50 -2.40 4.24
C PRO A 208 -22.64 -0.87 4.15
N VAL A 209 -21.72 -0.17 4.77
CA VAL A 209 -21.62 1.29 4.75
C VAL A 209 -20.22 1.66 4.29
N MET A 210 -20.10 2.52 3.30
CA MET A 210 -18.85 3.09 2.86
C MET A 210 -18.67 4.47 3.48
N GLN A 211 -17.59 4.64 4.24
CA GLN A 211 -17.13 5.93 4.69
C GLN A 211 -16.12 6.46 3.66
N ILE A 212 -16.27 7.72 3.31
CA ILE A 212 -15.39 8.40 2.34
C ILE A 212 -14.88 9.66 2.99
N ALA A 213 -13.58 9.90 2.90
CA ALA A 213 -12.94 11.14 3.34
C ALA A 213 -11.98 11.62 2.25
N GLU A 214 -12.03 12.89 1.96
CA GLU A 214 -11.10 13.56 1.06
C GLU A 214 -10.12 14.40 1.87
N GLY A 215 -8.90 14.48 1.39
CA GLY A 215 -7.84 15.22 2.05
C GLY A 215 -6.58 15.32 1.19
N PHE A 216 -5.50 15.62 1.86
CA PHE A 216 -4.19 15.73 1.24
C PHE A 216 -3.15 15.02 2.09
N THR A 217 -2.12 14.49 1.45
CA THR A 217 -0.95 14.00 2.17
C THR A 217 -0.30 15.16 2.92
N ALA A 218 -0.01 14.95 4.20
CA ALA A 218 0.71 15.95 4.99
C ALA A 218 2.19 16.00 4.55
N VAL A 219 2.85 17.14 4.83
CA VAL A 219 4.31 17.23 4.69
C VAL A 219 4.92 16.18 5.61
N SER A 220 5.68 15.26 5.04
CA SER A 220 6.57 14.43 5.82
C SER A 220 7.64 15.35 6.41
N TYR A 221 7.54 15.66 7.69
CA TYR A 221 8.64 16.32 8.38
C TYR A 221 9.75 15.30 8.53
N THR A 222 10.74 15.37 7.67
CA THR A 222 11.93 14.49 7.67
C THR A 222 12.71 14.51 8.98
N HIS A 223 12.33 15.36 9.92
CA HIS A 223 12.90 15.45 11.28
C HIS A 223 12.03 14.83 12.37
N LEU A 224 10.80 14.43 12.05
CA LEU A 224 10.05 13.52 12.87
C LEU A 224 10.51 12.09 12.55
N THR A 225 11.69 11.75 12.98
CA THR A 225 11.92 10.39 13.42
C THR A 225 11.03 10.20 14.65
N LEU A 226 9.75 9.99 14.45
CA LEU A 226 9.00 9.21 15.41
C LEU A 226 9.86 7.96 15.59
N PRO A 227 10.19 7.59 16.84
CA PRO A 227 10.97 6.38 17.06
C PRO A 227 10.23 5.28 16.29
N THR A 228 10.81 4.88 15.16
CA THR A 228 10.33 3.76 14.39
C THR A 228 10.43 2.60 15.34
N ASN A 229 9.29 2.30 15.93
CA ASN A 229 9.00 1.07 16.62
C ASN A 229 10.21 0.34 17.22
N ARG A 230 10.58 0.75 18.39
CA ARG A 230 10.88 -0.22 19.41
C ARG A 230 9.55 -0.46 20.12
N GLU A 231 8.74 -1.29 19.55
CA GLU A 231 7.69 -1.94 20.31
C GLU A 231 8.41 -2.80 21.36
N VAL A 232 8.10 -2.46 22.57
CA VAL A 232 8.38 -3.29 23.74
C VAL A 232 7.42 -4.48 23.74
#